data_f2157f7d269ace0a87f9cf27b538c27b
#
_entry.id   f2157f7d269ace0a87f9cf27b538c27b
#
_cell.length_a   1.000
_cell.length_b   1.000
_cell.length_c   1.000
_cell.angle_alpha   90.00
_cell.angle_beta   90.00
_cell.angle_gamma   90.00
#
_symmetry.space_group_name_H-M   'P 1'
#
loop_
_entity.id
_entity.type
_entity.pdbx_description
1 polymer ?
#
loop_
_entity_poly.entity_id
_entity_poly.type
_entity_poly.pdbx_seq_one_letter_code
_entity_poly.pdbx_strand_id
1 'polypeptide(L)'
;PFLFECKPVQFVDDPKNQLKFEAARSWCQEQGWAFGIVTDEHLASGWRMANIKLLTQFARYSIGPEIKGRIFAFLASMAGPVKVSDVMQEVNPHQPQSVMIPILHMTFHHEVHIPLNDSKITVDSLIALSSGPDELGAWLP
;
A
#
# COMPACT_ATOMS: atom_id res chain seq x y z
N PRO A 1 10.49 -8.28 12.16
CA PRO A 1 10.96 -8.42 10.78
C PRO A 1 10.24 -9.55 10.06
N PHE A 2 10.23 -9.53 8.70
CA PHE A 2 9.57 -10.52 7.85
C PHE A 2 10.53 -11.04 6.80
N LEU A 3 10.48 -12.32 6.52
CA LEU A 3 11.13 -12.96 5.39
C LEU A 3 10.06 -13.48 4.42
N PHE A 4 10.11 -13.05 3.16
CA PHE A 4 9.19 -13.51 2.13
C PHE A 4 9.93 -14.34 1.09
N GLU A 5 9.37 -15.50 0.75
CA GLU A 5 9.74 -16.27 -0.42
C GLU A 5 8.72 -16.00 -1.53
N CYS A 6 9.18 -15.57 -2.70
CA CYS A 6 8.33 -15.41 -3.89
C CYS A 6 8.37 -16.70 -4.71
N LYS A 7 7.21 -17.34 -4.89
CA LYS A 7 7.13 -18.62 -5.60
C LYS A 7 5.84 -18.69 -6.44
N PRO A 8 5.92 -19.06 -7.74
CA PRO A 8 4.70 -19.36 -8.50
C PRO A 8 3.88 -20.44 -7.83
N VAL A 9 2.55 -20.27 -7.81
CA VAL A 9 1.63 -21.15 -7.06
C VAL A 9 1.81 -22.62 -7.41
N GLN A 10 2.05 -22.93 -8.69
CA GLN A 10 2.25 -24.30 -9.18
C GLN A 10 3.45 -25.03 -8.54
N PHE A 11 4.38 -24.32 -7.92
CA PHE A 11 5.57 -24.88 -7.27
C PHE A 11 5.50 -24.84 -5.74
N VAL A 12 4.42 -24.31 -5.16
CA VAL A 12 4.30 -24.21 -3.70
C VAL A 12 4.26 -25.61 -3.08
N ASP A 13 3.50 -26.54 -3.65
CA ASP A 13 3.32 -27.88 -3.12
C ASP A 13 4.42 -28.89 -3.54
N ASP A 14 5.45 -28.45 -4.28
CA ASP A 14 6.59 -29.27 -4.61
C ASP A 14 7.32 -29.70 -3.31
N PRO A 15 7.55 -31.02 -3.09
CA PRO A 15 8.16 -31.52 -1.85
C PRO A 15 9.53 -30.89 -1.54
N LYS A 16 10.33 -30.57 -2.57
CA LYS A 16 11.62 -29.88 -2.36
C LYS A 16 11.45 -28.46 -1.87
N ASN A 17 10.41 -27.77 -2.35
CA ASN A 17 10.11 -26.40 -1.90
C ASN A 17 9.51 -26.43 -0.49
N GLN A 18 8.65 -27.39 -0.17
CA GLN A 18 8.10 -27.54 1.18
C GLN A 18 9.21 -27.72 2.22
N LEU A 19 10.22 -28.56 1.97
CA LEU A 19 11.38 -28.70 2.85
C LEU A 19 12.13 -27.39 3.07
N LYS A 20 12.28 -26.58 2.02
CA LYS A 20 12.92 -25.26 2.13
C LYS A 20 12.07 -24.31 2.97
N PHE A 21 10.74 -24.31 2.78
CA PHE A 21 9.83 -23.46 3.54
C PHE A 21 9.80 -23.84 5.01
N GLU A 22 9.84 -25.13 5.34
CA GLU A 22 9.95 -25.59 6.72
C GLU A 22 11.25 -25.12 7.39
N ALA A 23 12.38 -25.27 6.69
CA ALA A 23 13.66 -24.78 7.18
C ALA A 23 13.65 -23.25 7.37
N ALA A 24 13.07 -22.50 6.43
CA ALA A 24 12.95 -21.05 6.53
C ALA A 24 12.04 -20.61 7.69
N ARG A 25 10.91 -21.30 7.92
CA ARG A 25 10.02 -21.04 9.08
C ARG A 25 10.75 -21.28 10.40
N SER A 26 11.44 -22.43 10.51
CA SER A 26 12.19 -22.75 11.72
C SER A 26 13.24 -21.71 12.03
N TRP A 27 14.03 -21.35 11.02
CA TRP A 27 15.05 -20.31 11.18
C TRP A 27 14.44 -18.95 11.55
N CYS A 28 13.36 -18.53 10.90
CA CYS A 28 12.68 -17.28 11.23
C CYS A 28 12.17 -17.30 12.68
N GLN A 29 11.60 -18.40 13.12
CA GLN A 29 11.11 -18.55 14.49
C GLN A 29 12.24 -18.39 15.52
N GLU A 30 13.41 -18.96 15.27
CA GLU A 30 14.61 -18.80 16.12
C GLU A 30 15.08 -17.35 16.19
N GLN A 31 14.92 -16.58 15.09
CA GLN A 31 15.33 -15.18 15.03
C GLN A 31 14.23 -14.20 15.48
N GLY A 32 13.05 -14.68 15.88
CA GLY A 32 11.89 -13.82 16.17
C GLY A 32 11.32 -13.09 14.95
N TRP A 33 11.42 -13.70 13.76
CA TRP A 33 10.91 -13.18 12.50
C TRP A 33 9.66 -13.94 12.06
N ALA A 34 8.81 -13.30 11.26
CA ALA A 34 7.73 -13.99 10.55
C ALA A 34 8.18 -14.43 9.16
N PHE A 35 7.68 -15.60 8.71
CA PHE A 35 7.91 -16.11 7.35
C PHE A 35 6.61 -16.18 6.57
N GLY A 36 6.63 -15.75 5.31
CA GLY A 36 5.49 -15.81 4.39
C GLY A 36 5.88 -16.24 2.98
N ILE A 37 4.94 -16.85 2.26
CA ILE A 37 5.09 -17.20 0.85
C ILE A 37 4.17 -16.28 0.04
N VAL A 38 4.73 -15.57 -0.92
CA VAL A 38 4.00 -14.71 -1.85
C VAL A 38 3.97 -15.38 -3.22
N THR A 39 2.76 -15.65 -3.73
CA THR A 39 2.56 -16.28 -5.03
C THR A 39 2.16 -15.24 -6.10
N ASP A 40 2.28 -15.64 -7.36
CA ASP A 40 1.74 -14.90 -8.51
C ASP A 40 0.22 -14.68 -8.40
N GLU A 41 -0.53 -15.64 -7.84
CA GLU A 41 -1.96 -15.47 -7.58
C GLU A 41 -2.22 -14.39 -6.52
N HIS A 42 -1.46 -14.35 -5.43
CA HIS A 42 -1.54 -13.28 -4.44
C HIS A 42 -1.26 -11.91 -5.07
N LEU A 43 -0.26 -11.83 -5.95
CA LEU A 43 0.08 -10.58 -6.64
C LEU A 43 -0.96 -10.19 -7.68
N ALA A 44 -1.61 -11.16 -8.34
CA ALA A 44 -2.61 -10.92 -9.37
C ALA A 44 -4.02 -10.67 -8.78
N SER A 45 -4.24 -11.00 -7.50
CA SER A 45 -5.56 -10.88 -6.87
C SER A 45 -5.98 -9.42 -6.70
N GLY A 46 -7.28 -9.15 -6.90
CA GLY A 46 -7.89 -7.85 -6.66
C GLY A 46 -7.34 -6.73 -7.56
N TRP A 47 -7.36 -5.51 -7.04
CA TRP A 47 -6.96 -4.29 -7.75
C TRP A 47 -5.51 -3.87 -7.50
N ARG A 48 -4.79 -4.57 -6.64
CA ARG A 48 -3.44 -4.20 -6.19
C ARG A 48 -2.48 -3.86 -7.33
N MET A 49 -2.31 -4.77 -8.29
CA MET A 49 -1.36 -4.55 -9.40
C MET A 49 -1.76 -3.38 -10.29
N ALA A 50 -3.06 -3.18 -10.52
CA ALA A 50 -3.56 -2.04 -11.28
C ALA A 50 -3.28 -0.72 -10.54
N ASN A 51 -3.51 -0.70 -9.22
CA ASN A 51 -3.27 0.45 -8.37
C ASN A 51 -1.76 0.76 -8.25
N ILE A 52 -0.90 -0.26 -8.07
CA ILE A 52 0.56 -0.08 -8.05
C ILE A 52 1.04 0.51 -9.39
N LYS A 53 0.56 0.00 -10.52
CA LYS A 53 0.90 0.57 -11.84
C LYS A 53 0.45 2.02 -11.98
N LEU A 54 -0.72 2.37 -11.46
CA LEU A 54 -1.18 3.76 -11.41
C LEU A 54 -0.23 4.62 -10.58
N LEU A 55 0.04 4.23 -9.33
CA LEU A 55 0.89 4.99 -8.41
C LEU A 55 2.31 5.18 -8.93
N THR A 56 2.89 4.16 -9.55
CA THR A 56 4.25 4.20 -10.11
C THR A 56 4.43 5.31 -11.15
N GLN A 57 3.38 5.70 -11.87
CA GLN A 57 3.42 6.80 -12.84
C GLN A 57 3.73 8.14 -12.18
N PHE A 58 3.37 8.31 -10.91
CA PHE A 58 3.52 9.55 -10.16
C PHE A 58 4.68 9.51 -9.14
N ALA A 59 5.40 8.38 -9.05
CA ALA A 59 6.49 8.17 -8.10
C ALA A 59 7.59 9.23 -8.16
N ARG A 60 7.90 9.74 -9.37
CA ARG A 60 9.01 10.67 -9.61
C ARG A 60 8.59 12.13 -9.70
N TYR A 61 7.32 12.44 -9.45
CA TYR A 61 6.85 13.82 -9.45
C TYR A 61 7.45 14.58 -8.27
N SER A 62 7.76 15.86 -8.49
CA SER A 62 8.14 16.77 -7.41
C SER A 62 6.89 17.48 -6.91
N ILE A 63 6.51 17.22 -5.67
CA ILE A 63 5.34 17.82 -5.05
C ILE A 63 5.79 18.87 -4.04
N GLY A 64 5.26 20.09 -4.20
CA GLY A 64 5.58 21.21 -3.32
C GLY A 64 5.18 20.92 -1.86
N PRO A 65 5.99 21.38 -0.88
CA PRO A 65 5.74 21.12 0.53
C PRO A 65 4.45 21.75 1.04
N GLU A 66 4.03 22.85 0.44
CA GLU A 66 2.80 23.55 0.82
C GLU A 66 1.54 22.68 0.62
N ILE A 67 1.40 22.07 -0.57
CA ILE A 67 0.24 21.22 -0.85
C ILE A 67 0.26 19.93 -0.01
N LYS A 68 1.44 19.35 0.22
CA LYS A 68 1.60 18.21 1.15
C LYS A 68 1.17 18.62 2.56
N GLY A 69 1.63 19.75 3.05
CA GLY A 69 1.27 20.26 4.37
C GLY A 69 -0.25 20.46 4.54
N ARG A 70 -0.94 20.95 3.52
CA ARG A 70 -2.40 21.13 3.54
C ARG A 70 -3.12 19.78 3.58
N ILE A 71 -2.68 18.79 2.79
CA ILE A 71 -3.24 17.44 2.82
C ILE A 71 -3.05 16.82 4.21
N PHE A 72 -1.83 16.88 4.78
CA PHE A 72 -1.56 16.37 6.11
C PHE A 72 -2.40 17.04 7.19
N ALA A 73 -2.50 18.36 7.17
CA ALA A 73 -3.28 19.13 8.14
C ALA A 73 -4.76 18.75 8.10
N PHE A 74 -5.34 18.60 6.91
CA PHE A 74 -6.72 18.17 6.76
C PHE A 74 -6.92 16.74 7.29
N LEU A 75 -6.10 15.77 6.85
CA LEU A 75 -6.23 14.39 7.29
C LEU A 75 -6.01 14.24 8.81
N ALA A 76 -5.10 15.01 9.40
CA ALA A 76 -4.86 15.01 10.85
C ALA A 76 -6.03 15.58 11.66
N SER A 77 -6.87 16.43 11.06
CA SER A 77 -8.08 16.97 11.72
C SER A 77 -9.27 16.00 11.69
N MET A 78 -9.18 14.92 10.89
CA MET A 78 -10.26 13.94 10.76
C MET A 78 -10.14 12.82 11.80
N ALA A 79 -11.27 12.32 12.27
CA ALA A 79 -11.33 11.21 13.23
C ALA A 79 -11.08 9.83 12.58
N GLY A 80 -10.97 9.76 11.24
CA GLY A 80 -10.79 8.52 10.50
C GLY A 80 -10.66 8.76 8.98
N PRO A 81 -10.67 7.69 8.19
CA PRO A 81 -10.56 7.80 6.73
C PRO A 81 -11.68 8.65 6.12
N VAL A 82 -11.32 9.46 5.13
CA VAL A 82 -12.25 10.32 4.37
C VAL A 82 -12.14 10.02 2.89
N LYS A 83 -13.07 10.50 2.07
CA LYS A 83 -12.96 10.35 0.62
C LYS A 83 -11.84 11.22 0.05
N VAL A 84 -11.18 10.72 -0.99
CA VAL A 84 -10.20 11.49 -1.77
C VAL A 84 -10.84 12.78 -2.31
N SER A 85 -12.10 12.73 -2.76
CA SER A 85 -12.86 13.91 -3.21
C SER A 85 -12.96 15.00 -2.14
N ASP A 86 -13.13 14.63 -0.87
CA ASP A 86 -13.25 15.60 0.22
C ASP A 86 -11.91 16.29 0.47
N VAL A 87 -10.81 15.52 0.44
CA VAL A 87 -9.45 16.09 0.50
C VAL A 87 -9.19 17.06 -0.64
N MET A 88 -9.55 16.66 -1.88
CA MET A 88 -9.36 17.50 -3.06
C MET A 88 -10.11 18.80 -2.95
N GLN A 89 -11.36 18.75 -2.51
CA GLN A 89 -12.22 19.93 -2.37
C GLN A 89 -11.73 20.88 -1.27
N GLU A 90 -11.27 20.36 -0.15
CA GLU A 90 -10.75 21.15 0.97
C GLU A 90 -9.39 21.79 0.65
N VAL A 91 -8.49 21.00 0.06
CA VAL A 91 -7.12 21.45 -0.21
C VAL A 91 -7.06 22.49 -1.34
N ASN A 92 -7.86 22.34 -2.39
CA ASN A 92 -7.92 23.28 -3.49
C ASN A 92 -9.35 23.40 -4.07
N PRO A 93 -10.25 24.16 -3.44
CA PRO A 93 -11.65 24.29 -3.88
C PRO A 93 -11.82 24.83 -5.30
N HIS A 94 -10.88 25.66 -5.77
CA HIS A 94 -10.94 26.24 -7.12
C HIS A 94 -10.51 25.29 -8.23
N GLN A 95 -9.60 24.36 -7.92
CA GLN A 95 -9.08 23.35 -8.85
C GLN A 95 -8.86 22.01 -8.14
N PRO A 96 -9.92 21.34 -7.67
CA PRO A 96 -9.79 20.12 -6.89
C PRO A 96 -8.98 19.02 -7.60
N GLN A 97 -9.12 18.90 -8.92
CA GLN A 97 -8.43 17.88 -9.71
C GLN A 97 -6.90 17.99 -9.65
N SER A 98 -6.36 19.18 -9.38
CA SER A 98 -4.92 19.38 -9.24
C SER A 98 -4.33 18.67 -8.02
N VAL A 99 -5.15 18.30 -7.04
CA VAL A 99 -4.74 17.65 -5.80
C VAL A 99 -4.56 16.14 -5.97
N MET A 100 -5.13 15.54 -7.03
CA MET A 100 -5.06 14.08 -7.25
C MET A 100 -3.63 13.58 -7.43
N ILE A 101 -2.80 14.30 -8.21
CA ILE A 101 -1.39 13.91 -8.42
C ILE A 101 -0.60 13.94 -7.11
N PRO A 102 -0.64 15.01 -6.29
CA PRO A 102 -0.09 14.99 -4.94
C PRO A 102 -0.52 13.80 -4.09
N ILE A 103 -1.82 13.49 -4.06
CA ILE A 103 -2.34 12.34 -3.30
C ILE A 103 -1.74 11.02 -3.78
N LEU A 104 -1.72 10.76 -5.10
CA LEU A 104 -1.16 9.53 -5.66
C LEU A 104 0.35 9.41 -5.39
N HIS A 105 1.08 10.51 -5.50
CA HIS A 105 2.50 10.56 -5.14
C HIS A 105 2.72 10.24 -3.66
N MET A 106 1.98 10.88 -2.76
CA MET A 106 2.08 10.67 -1.32
C MET A 106 1.68 9.23 -0.93
N THR A 107 0.69 8.65 -1.63
CA THR A 107 0.31 7.24 -1.46
C THR A 107 1.45 6.30 -1.88
N PHE A 108 2.10 6.56 -3.02
CA PHE A 108 3.26 5.79 -3.48
C PHE A 108 4.41 5.81 -2.45
N HIS A 109 4.66 6.95 -1.84
CA HIS A 109 5.72 7.13 -0.85
C HIS A 109 5.29 6.77 0.58
N HIS A 110 4.13 6.14 0.77
CA HIS A 110 3.59 5.74 2.07
C HIS A 110 3.44 6.90 3.07
N GLU A 111 3.31 8.13 2.59
CA GLU A 111 3.05 9.30 3.41
C GLU A 111 1.57 9.36 3.83
N VAL A 112 0.68 8.88 2.96
CA VAL A 112 -0.75 8.66 3.22
C VAL A 112 -1.14 7.25 2.77
N HIS A 113 -2.26 6.74 3.30
CA HIS A 113 -2.74 5.40 3.03
C HIS A 113 -4.05 5.42 2.23
N ILE A 114 -4.09 4.67 1.12
CA ILE A 114 -5.29 4.29 0.38
C ILE A 114 -5.27 2.77 0.23
N PRO A 115 -6.32 2.02 0.60
CA PRO A 115 -6.39 0.57 0.40
C PRO A 115 -6.20 0.20 -1.08
N LEU A 116 -5.27 -0.71 -1.37
CA LEU A 116 -4.91 -1.05 -2.76
C LEU A 116 -5.62 -2.28 -3.32
N ASN A 117 -6.21 -3.10 -2.45
CA ASN A 117 -6.72 -4.43 -2.83
C ASN A 117 -8.19 -4.42 -3.26
N ASP A 118 -9.01 -3.63 -2.56
CA ASP A 118 -10.46 -3.78 -2.56
C ASP A 118 -11.12 -3.19 -3.81
N SER A 119 -10.58 -2.09 -4.31
CA SER A 119 -11.10 -1.39 -5.48
C SER A 119 -10.01 -0.62 -6.22
N LYS A 120 -10.32 -0.19 -7.45
CA LYS A 120 -9.49 0.76 -8.17
C LYS A 120 -9.49 2.11 -7.45
N ILE A 121 -8.31 2.75 -7.36
CA ILE A 121 -8.21 4.10 -6.80
C ILE A 121 -8.99 5.09 -7.66
N THR A 122 -9.91 5.81 -7.02
CA THR A 122 -10.75 6.86 -7.61
C THR A 122 -10.91 8.01 -6.61
N VAL A 123 -11.68 9.02 -6.99
CA VAL A 123 -12.05 10.13 -6.08
C VAL A 123 -12.93 9.68 -4.92
N ASP A 124 -13.60 8.51 -5.03
CA ASP A 124 -14.42 7.93 -3.96
C ASP A 124 -13.64 7.01 -3.02
N SER A 125 -12.37 6.74 -3.30
CA SER A 125 -11.51 5.93 -2.44
C SER A 125 -11.32 6.59 -1.08
N LEU A 126 -11.21 5.78 -0.03
CA LEU A 126 -10.91 6.27 1.31
C LEU A 126 -9.41 6.51 1.45
N ILE A 127 -9.05 7.62 2.08
CA ILE A 127 -7.68 8.01 2.37
C ILE A 127 -7.54 8.39 3.84
N ALA A 128 -6.41 8.04 4.45
CA ALA A 128 -6.05 8.40 5.83
C ALA A 128 -4.56 8.72 5.93
N LEU A 129 -4.12 9.22 7.07
CA LEU A 129 -2.69 9.27 7.38
C LEU A 129 -2.13 7.84 7.46
N SER A 130 -0.91 7.66 7.02
CA SER A 130 -0.23 6.37 7.20
C SER A 130 0.08 6.16 8.68
N SER A 131 -0.37 5.03 9.24
CA SER A 131 -0.12 4.66 10.64
C SER A 131 1.28 4.06 10.87
N GLY A 132 2.13 4.04 9.85
CA GLY A 132 3.48 3.49 9.92
C GLY A 132 3.56 1.99 9.54
N PRO A 133 4.66 1.31 9.86
CA PRO A 133 4.96 -0.04 9.37
C PRO A 133 4.09 -1.17 9.93
N ASP A 134 3.17 -0.89 10.86
CA ASP A 134 2.28 -1.92 11.43
C ASP A 134 1.27 -2.49 10.43
N GLU A 135 1.05 -1.83 9.30
CA GLU A 135 0.18 -2.33 8.22
C GLU A 135 0.78 -3.51 7.43
N LEU A 136 2.07 -3.79 7.59
CA LEU A 136 2.70 -4.97 6.95
C LEU A 136 2.11 -6.30 7.45
N GLY A 137 1.52 -6.33 8.65
CA GLY A 137 0.83 -7.50 9.18
C GLY A 137 -0.43 -7.91 8.40
N ALA A 138 -1.09 -6.98 7.72
CA ALA A 138 -2.25 -7.25 6.86
C ALA A 138 -1.91 -7.94 5.53
N TRP A 139 -0.62 -8.17 5.25
CA TRP A 139 -0.11 -8.79 4.02
C TRP A 139 0.19 -10.27 4.15
N LEU A 140 0.14 -10.78 5.39
CA LEU A 140 0.38 -12.21 5.63
C LEU A 140 -0.93 -12.97 5.38
N PRO A 141 -0.90 -14.01 4.52
CA PRO A 141 -2.00 -14.95 4.39
C PRO A 141 -2.20 -15.75 5.65
#